data_f5c2cc480458adc0536fdd0ee8f0dff4
#
_entry.id   f5c2cc480458adc0536fdd0ee8f0dff4
#
_cell.length_a   1.000
_cell.length_b   1.000
_cell.length_c   1.000
_cell.angle_alpha   90.00
_cell.angle_beta   90.00
_cell.angle_gamma   90.00
#
_symmetry.space_group_name_H-M   'P 1'
#
loop_
_entity.id
_entity.type
_entity.pdbx_description
1 polymer ?
#
loop_
_entity_poly.entity_id
_entity_poly.type
_entity_poly.pdbx_seq_one_letter_code
_entity_poly.pdbx_strand_id
1 'polypeptide(L)'
;HALRALEGKVSSKDQLVREAIHIEQDLIGETVGSQDQISASYGGLNKIEFHQNGTFDVEPVILTVPRRELLNDHLMLFFTGFTRFASEIAESQIQNMHNKSKELGKMREMVDQAIDLLQDEQSSIKAFGELLDQNWSYKRSLSDRVTTPEIDEIYAHAKKAGAIGGKLLGAGGGGFMLLFVPPDKQAAVREILNELVYVPFEFDDSGSRIILYQPSVL
;
A
#
# COMPACT_ATOMS: atom_id res chain seq x y z
N HIS A 1 4.66 19.09 8.25
CA HIS A 1 5.01 19.15 9.69
C HIS A 1 6.15 20.14 9.93
N ALA A 2 7.32 19.93 9.30
CA ALA A 2 8.52 20.76 9.57
C ALA A 2 8.28 22.27 9.32
N LEU A 3 7.66 22.63 8.20
CA LEU A 3 7.35 24.05 7.89
C LEU A 3 6.45 24.69 8.95
N ARG A 4 5.43 23.96 9.42
CA ARG A 4 4.57 24.48 10.49
C ARG A 4 5.28 24.61 11.82
N ALA A 5 6.16 23.68 12.14
CA ALA A 5 6.98 23.77 13.35
C ALA A 5 7.92 24.99 13.33
N LEU A 6 8.48 25.33 12.16
CA LEU A 6 9.27 26.57 11.99
C LEU A 6 8.45 27.84 12.23
N GLU A 7 7.14 27.80 11.93
CA GLU A 7 6.20 28.87 12.25
C GLU A 7 5.69 28.83 13.71
N GLY A 8 6.18 27.92 14.54
CA GLY A 8 5.71 27.74 15.91
C GLY A 8 4.31 27.10 16.00
N LYS A 9 3.85 26.41 14.96
CA LYS A 9 2.54 25.75 14.90
C LYS A 9 2.66 24.26 15.07
N VAL A 10 1.75 23.67 15.86
CA VAL A 10 1.58 22.21 15.98
C VAL A 10 0.45 21.77 15.05
N SER A 11 0.65 20.68 14.33
CA SER A 11 -0.37 20.06 13.48
C SER A 11 -0.69 18.65 13.96
N SER A 12 -1.97 18.32 14.04
CA SER A 12 -2.40 16.94 14.23
C SER A 12 -2.17 16.13 12.94
N LYS A 13 -2.14 14.79 13.06
CA LYS A 13 -2.06 13.89 11.90
C LYS A 13 -3.23 14.11 10.93
N ASP A 14 -4.45 14.24 11.45
CA ASP A 14 -5.64 14.54 10.65
C ASP A 14 -5.52 15.84 9.88
N GLN A 15 -5.01 16.90 10.51
CA GLN A 15 -4.78 18.18 9.84
C GLN A 15 -3.74 18.07 8.72
N LEU A 16 -2.65 17.32 8.93
CA LEU A 16 -1.65 17.08 7.89
C LEU A 16 -2.23 16.33 6.70
N VAL A 17 -3.05 15.31 6.96
CA VAL A 17 -3.75 14.55 5.90
C VAL A 17 -4.64 15.46 5.07
N ARG A 18 -5.51 16.24 5.73
CA ARG A 18 -6.43 17.15 5.02
C ARG A 18 -5.69 18.18 4.17
N GLU A 19 -4.60 18.72 4.69
CA GLU A 19 -3.78 19.68 3.95
C GLU A 19 -3.07 19.01 2.77
N ALA A 20 -2.52 17.80 2.94
CA ALA A 20 -1.89 17.07 1.84
C ALA A 20 -2.89 16.73 0.74
N ILE A 21 -4.08 16.22 1.10
CA ILE A 21 -5.17 15.94 0.15
C ILE A 21 -5.58 17.22 -0.60
N HIS A 22 -5.79 18.32 0.13
CA HIS A 22 -6.14 19.62 -0.47
C HIS A 22 -5.08 20.12 -1.47
N ILE A 23 -3.80 19.98 -1.11
CA ILE A 23 -2.71 20.37 -2.02
C ILE A 23 -2.74 19.54 -3.29
N GLU A 24 -2.84 18.22 -3.20
CA GLU A 24 -2.77 17.34 -4.37
C GLU A 24 -4.03 17.38 -5.23
N GLN A 25 -5.21 17.29 -4.61
CA GLN A 25 -6.47 17.16 -5.34
C GLN A 25 -7.04 18.52 -5.78
N ASP A 26 -6.94 19.56 -4.93
CA ASP A 26 -7.59 20.85 -5.21
C ASP A 26 -6.61 21.86 -5.81
N LEU A 27 -5.38 21.99 -5.27
CA LEU A 27 -4.44 23.02 -5.72
C LEU A 27 -3.63 22.57 -6.94
N ILE A 28 -3.17 21.31 -6.97
CA ILE A 28 -2.44 20.72 -8.10
C ILE A 28 -3.44 20.18 -9.13
N GLY A 29 -4.59 19.67 -8.67
CA GLY A 29 -5.65 19.14 -9.53
C GLY A 29 -5.36 17.71 -10.01
N GLU A 30 -4.59 16.92 -9.25
CA GLU A 30 -4.30 15.54 -9.61
C GLU A 30 -5.46 14.60 -9.23
N THR A 31 -5.77 13.66 -10.13
CA THR A 31 -6.73 12.57 -9.86
C THR A 31 -6.02 11.47 -9.09
N VAL A 32 -5.93 11.63 -7.77
CA VAL A 32 -5.28 10.66 -6.86
C VAL A 32 -6.20 10.30 -5.70
N GLY A 33 -6.03 9.09 -5.15
CA GLY A 33 -6.69 8.68 -3.91
C GLY A 33 -6.04 9.34 -2.69
N SER A 34 -6.70 9.23 -1.53
CA SER A 34 -6.23 9.84 -0.27
C SER A 34 -5.49 8.86 0.65
N GLN A 35 -5.28 7.62 0.21
CA GLN A 35 -4.69 6.56 1.02
C GLN A 35 -3.23 6.87 1.41
N ASP A 36 -2.45 7.36 0.47
CA ASP A 36 -1.00 7.55 0.66
C ASP A 36 -0.72 8.69 1.63
N GLN A 37 -1.49 9.79 1.55
CA GLN A 37 -1.41 10.92 2.47
C GLN A 37 -1.77 10.51 3.91
N ILE A 38 -2.79 9.65 4.06
CA ILE A 38 -3.19 9.11 5.36
C ILE A 38 -2.10 8.20 5.90
N SER A 39 -1.62 7.24 5.11
CA SER A 39 -0.59 6.29 5.51
C SER A 39 0.71 6.98 5.92
N ALA A 40 1.17 7.97 5.15
CA ALA A 40 2.38 8.75 5.46
C ALA A 40 2.24 9.59 6.73
N SER A 41 1.04 10.10 6.99
CA SER A 41 0.80 10.93 8.18
C SER A 41 0.66 10.09 9.46
N TYR A 42 -0.10 9.00 9.39
CA TYR A 42 -0.40 8.17 10.56
C TYR A 42 0.72 7.19 10.88
N GLY A 43 1.34 6.57 9.87
CA GLY A 43 2.27 5.45 10.04
C GLY A 43 1.58 4.20 10.59
N GLY A 44 2.31 3.09 10.65
CA GLY A 44 1.78 1.84 11.17
C GLY A 44 0.91 1.06 10.17
N LEU A 45 0.34 -0.04 10.65
CA LEU A 45 -0.62 -0.85 9.93
C LEU A 45 -2.02 -0.41 10.33
N ASN A 46 -2.81 0.09 9.38
CA ASN A 46 -4.12 0.67 9.68
C ASN A 46 -5.19 0.15 8.73
N LYS A 47 -6.40 0.00 9.26
CA LYS A 47 -7.65 -0.01 8.49
C LYS A 47 -8.08 1.44 8.27
N ILE A 48 -8.26 1.82 7.01
CA ILE A 48 -8.75 3.16 6.64
C ILE A 48 -10.13 2.98 6.02
N GLU A 49 -11.13 3.60 6.61
CA GLU A 49 -12.49 3.59 6.10
C GLU A 49 -12.85 4.98 5.54
N PHE A 50 -13.20 5.02 4.26
CA PHE A 50 -13.62 6.24 3.57
C PHE A 50 -15.14 6.33 3.53
N HIS A 51 -15.70 7.50 3.87
CA HIS A 51 -17.12 7.75 3.89
C HIS A 51 -17.58 8.60 2.69
N GLN A 52 -18.85 8.45 2.32
CA GLN A 52 -19.43 9.17 1.19
C GLN A 52 -19.43 10.70 1.35
N ASN A 53 -19.37 11.18 2.59
CA ASN A 53 -19.28 12.62 2.91
C ASN A 53 -17.85 13.19 2.81
N GLY A 54 -16.88 12.39 2.35
CA GLY A 54 -15.48 12.81 2.21
C GLY A 54 -14.66 12.72 3.51
N THR A 55 -15.25 12.22 4.61
CA THR A 55 -14.50 11.93 5.83
C THR A 55 -13.85 10.55 5.77
N PHE A 56 -12.91 10.29 6.66
CA PHE A 56 -12.28 8.98 6.81
C PHE A 56 -12.04 8.67 8.29
N ASP A 57 -12.02 7.38 8.61
CA ASP A 57 -11.61 6.86 9.91
C ASP A 57 -10.32 6.05 9.75
N VAL A 58 -9.43 6.12 10.73
CA VAL A 58 -8.17 5.36 10.77
C VAL A 58 -8.14 4.54 12.04
N GLU A 59 -8.19 3.23 11.90
CA GLU A 59 -8.17 2.27 12.98
C GLU A 59 -6.86 1.46 12.93
N PRO A 60 -6.01 1.51 13.98
CA PRO A 60 -4.80 0.72 14.03
C PRO A 60 -5.10 -0.78 14.06
N VAL A 61 -4.46 -1.55 13.18
CA VAL A 61 -4.47 -3.01 13.23
C VAL A 61 -3.41 -3.47 14.22
N ILE A 62 -3.85 -3.89 15.41
CA ILE A 62 -2.94 -4.30 16.48
C ILE A 62 -2.56 -5.77 16.27
N LEU A 63 -1.26 -6.02 16.15
CA LEU A 63 -0.66 -7.35 16.05
C LEU A 63 0.31 -7.56 17.21
N THR A 64 0.48 -8.82 17.63
CA THR A 64 1.60 -9.17 18.50
C THR A 64 2.93 -8.99 17.77
N VAL A 65 4.01 -8.72 18.53
CA VAL A 65 5.35 -8.55 17.95
C VAL A 65 5.74 -9.74 17.07
N PRO A 66 5.61 -11.01 17.54
CA PRO A 66 5.96 -12.15 16.70
C PRO A 66 5.12 -12.26 15.41
N ARG A 67 3.83 -11.88 15.47
CA ARG A 67 2.95 -11.92 14.28
C ARG A 67 3.33 -10.88 13.26
N ARG A 68 3.70 -9.71 13.73
CA ARG A 68 4.18 -8.61 12.89
C ARG A 68 5.53 -8.93 12.23
N GLU A 69 6.47 -9.46 12.99
CA GLU A 69 7.77 -9.92 12.48
C GLU A 69 7.55 -11.02 11.43
N LEU A 70 6.70 -12.01 11.72
CA LEU A 70 6.36 -13.07 10.78
C LEU A 70 5.77 -12.52 9.47
N LEU A 71 4.90 -11.51 9.53
CA LEU A 71 4.39 -10.84 8.34
C LEU A 71 5.52 -10.15 7.57
N ASN A 72 6.34 -9.34 8.27
CA ASN A 72 7.44 -8.60 7.65
C ASN A 72 8.45 -9.54 6.97
N ASP A 73 8.79 -10.66 7.61
CA ASP A 73 9.72 -11.65 7.10
C ASP A 73 9.24 -12.32 5.79
N HIS A 74 7.94 -12.30 5.52
CA HIS A 74 7.36 -12.83 4.29
C HIS A 74 7.22 -11.80 3.17
N LEU A 75 7.49 -10.53 3.43
CA LEU A 75 7.30 -9.47 2.44
C LEU A 75 8.61 -9.13 1.73
N MET A 76 8.52 -9.02 0.41
CA MET A 76 9.60 -8.55 -0.45
C MET A 76 9.08 -7.41 -1.33
N LEU A 77 9.87 -6.36 -1.47
CA LEU A 77 9.52 -5.20 -2.29
C LEU A 77 10.53 -5.05 -3.43
N PHE A 78 10.01 -4.95 -4.67
CA PHE A 78 10.82 -4.74 -5.86
C PHE A 78 10.36 -3.51 -6.62
N PHE A 79 11.29 -2.66 -7.01
CA PHE A 79 11.00 -1.58 -7.95
C PHE A 79 11.00 -2.13 -9.38
N THR A 80 9.89 -1.96 -10.09
CA THR A 80 9.70 -2.56 -11.42
C THR A 80 10.44 -1.83 -12.55
N GLY A 81 11.00 -0.65 -12.27
CA GLY A 81 11.66 0.20 -13.29
C GLY A 81 10.69 0.98 -14.18
N PHE A 82 9.39 0.68 -14.11
CA PHE A 82 8.38 1.39 -14.89
C PHE A 82 7.75 2.51 -14.07
N THR A 83 7.63 3.68 -14.67
CA THR A 83 6.92 4.82 -14.11
C THR A 83 5.82 5.24 -15.07
N ARG A 84 4.61 5.44 -14.55
CA ARG A 84 3.48 5.98 -15.31
C ARG A 84 2.76 7.03 -14.46
N PHE A 85 2.02 7.90 -15.11
CA PHE A 85 1.20 8.88 -14.40
C PHE A 85 0.04 8.15 -13.70
N ALA A 86 0.08 8.17 -12.36
CA ALA A 86 -0.92 7.51 -11.53
C ALA A 86 -2.34 8.04 -11.79
N SER A 87 -2.46 9.32 -12.11
CA SER A 87 -3.72 9.99 -12.43
C SER A 87 -4.46 9.36 -13.62
N GLU A 88 -3.75 9.05 -14.73
CA GLU A 88 -4.37 8.43 -15.91
C GLU A 88 -4.94 7.03 -15.61
N ILE A 89 -4.26 6.27 -14.74
CA ILE A 89 -4.70 4.94 -14.34
C ILE A 89 -5.88 5.05 -13.38
N ALA A 90 -5.83 5.98 -12.43
CA ALA A 90 -6.93 6.25 -11.51
C ALA A 90 -8.20 6.68 -12.25
N GLU A 91 -8.09 7.57 -13.23
CA GLU A 91 -9.22 7.97 -14.09
C GLU A 91 -9.86 6.77 -14.81
N SER A 92 -9.05 5.89 -15.39
CA SER A 92 -9.54 4.67 -16.06
C SER A 92 -10.28 3.75 -15.10
N GLN A 93 -9.77 3.61 -13.84
CA GLN A 93 -10.48 2.83 -12.81
C GLN A 93 -11.81 3.49 -12.42
N ILE A 94 -11.83 4.81 -12.21
CA ILE A 94 -13.03 5.57 -11.86
C ILE A 94 -14.11 5.41 -12.94
N GLN A 95 -13.75 5.52 -14.22
CA GLN A 95 -14.67 5.35 -15.34
C GLN A 95 -15.31 3.94 -15.36
N ASN A 96 -14.60 2.93 -14.92
CA ASN A 96 -15.07 1.54 -14.88
C ASN A 96 -15.81 1.15 -13.58
N MET A 97 -15.78 1.99 -12.53
CA MET A 97 -16.29 1.63 -11.19
C MET A 97 -17.72 1.09 -11.18
N HIS A 98 -18.62 1.72 -11.96
CA HIS A 98 -20.01 1.29 -12.02
C HIS A 98 -20.18 -0.16 -12.53
N ASN A 99 -19.31 -0.57 -13.44
CA ASN A 99 -19.33 -1.91 -14.03
C ASN A 99 -18.59 -2.94 -13.18
N LYS A 100 -17.83 -2.49 -12.16
CA LYS A 100 -16.94 -3.29 -11.31
C LYS A 100 -17.36 -3.33 -9.84
N SER A 101 -18.62 -3.02 -9.56
CA SER A 101 -19.15 -2.97 -8.20
C SER A 101 -19.04 -4.30 -7.43
N LYS A 102 -19.13 -5.44 -8.15
CA LYS A 102 -18.97 -6.77 -7.54
C LYS A 102 -17.53 -7.03 -7.12
N GLU A 103 -16.57 -6.72 -8.00
CA GLU A 103 -15.14 -6.85 -7.73
C GLU A 103 -14.71 -5.93 -6.58
N LEU A 104 -15.18 -4.69 -6.60
CA LEU A 104 -14.92 -3.73 -5.50
C LEU A 104 -15.54 -4.19 -4.18
N GLY A 105 -16.76 -4.75 -4.21
CA GLY A 105 -17.40 -5.35 -3.04
C GLY A 105 -16.56 -6.51 -2.46
N LYS A 106 -16.04 -7.39 -3.31
CA LYS A 106 -15.15 -8.48 -2.90
C LYS A 106 -13.84 -7.95 -2.31
N MET A 107 -13.22 -6.96 -2.94
CA MET A 107 -11.99 -6.34 -2.41
C MET A 107 -12.22 -5.70 -1.04
N ARG A 108 -13.40 -5.10 -0.80
CA ARG A 108 -13.78 -4.57 0.52
C ARG A 108 -13.91 -5.67 1.57
N GLU A 109 -14.63 -6.76 1.27
CA GLU A 109 -14.76 -7.92 2.16
C GLU A 109 -13.39 -8.51 2.52
N MET A 110 -12.42 -8.51 1.59
CA MET A 110 -11.08 -9.02 1.80
C MET A 110 -10.26 -8.18 2.79
N VAL A 111 -10.61 -6.93 3.05
CA VAL A 111 -9.95 -6.11 4.07
C VAL A 111 -10.21 -6.68 5.47
N ASP A 112 -11.46 -6.97 5.79
CA ASP A 112 -11.82 -7.55 7.08
C ASP A 112 -11.23 -8.97 7.23
N GLN A 113 -11.28 -9.79 6.17
CA GLN A 113 -10.63 -11.11 6.14
C GLN A 113 -9.11 -11.02 6.37
N ALA A 114 -8.43 -10.01 5.81
CA ALA A 114 -7.01 -9.80 6.01
C ALA A 114 -6.69 -9.47 7.47
N ILE A 115 -7.51 -8.63 8.10
CA ILE A 115 -7.36 -8.26 9.52
C ILE A 115 -7.55 -9.50 10.39
N ASP A 116 -8.64 -10.26 10.17
CA ASP A 116 -8.92 -11.49 10.91
C ASP A 116 -7.74 -12.48 10.80
N LEU A 117 -7.24 -12.72 9.59
CA LEU A 117 -6.08 -13.60 9.36
C LEU A 117 -4.81 -13.11 10.05
N LEU A 118 -4.57 -11.80 10.10
CA LEU A 118 -3.39 -11.24 10.73
C LEU A 118 -3.49 -11.26 12.26
N GLN A 119 -4.68 -11.06 12.84
CA GLN A 119 -4.90 -11.03 14.28
C GLN A 119 -5.05 -12.42 14.91
N ASP A 120 -5.49 -13.41 14.13
CA ASP A 120 -5.56 -14.79 14.59
C ASP A 120 -4.18 -15.47 14.52
N GLU A 121 -3.56 -15.66 15.69
CA GLU A 121 -2.26 -16.33 15.81
C GLU A 121 -2.28 -17.81 15.40
N GLN A 122 -3.43 -18.45 15.36
CA GLN A 122 -3.59 -19.84 14.95
C GLN A 122 -3.70 -19.98 13.43
N SER A 123 -4.08 -18.92 12.75
CA SER A 123 -4.17 -18.87 11.29
C SER A 123 -2.79 -18.91 10.65
N SER A 124 -2.64 -19.72 9.61
CA SER A 124 -1.42 -19.73 8.81
C SER A 124 -1.21 -18.39 8.13
N ILE A 125 -0.04 -17.77 8.30
CA ILE A 125 0.31 -16.53 7.61
C ILE A 125 0.29 -16.68 6.07
N LYS A 126 0.41 -17.91 5.57
CA LYS A 126 0.29 -18.23 4.15
C LYS A 126 -1.09 -17.87 3.59
N ALA A 127 -2.16 -18.00 4.40
CA ALA A 127 -3.51 -17.64 3.99
C ALA A 127 -3.62 -16.14 3.65
N PHE A 128 -2.87 -15.27 4.34
CA PHE A 128 -2.76 -13.87 3.98
C PHE A 128 -2.11 -13.66 2.60
N GLY A 129 -1.05 -14.42 2.28
CA GLY A 129 -0.43 -14.39 0.96
C GLY A 129 -1.38 -14.84 -0.15
N GLU A 130 -2.18 -15.88 0.09
CA GLU A 130 -3.21 -16.36 -0.84
C GLU A 130 -4.33 -15.33 -1.04
N LEU A 131 -4.75 -14.66 0.05
CA LEU A 131 -5.71 -13.56 -0.02
C LEU A 131 -5.16 -12.37 -0.83
N LEU A 132 -3.88 -12.06 -0.67
CA LEU A 132 -3.22 -11.01 -1.45
C LEU A 132 -3.18 -11.32 -2.95
N ASP A 133 -2.94 -12.59 -3.33
CA ASP A 133 -3.02 -13.07 -4.72
C ASP A 133 -4.43 -12.88 -5.32
N GLN A 134 -5.45 -13.26 -4.56
CA GLN A 134 -6.85 -13.06 -4.97
C GLN A 134 -7.18 -11.57 -5.12
N ASN A 135 -6.76 -10.74 -4.16
CA ASN A 135 -6.96 -9.29 -4.24
C ASN A 135 -6.30 -8.69 -5.49
N TRP A 136 -5.08 -9.12 -5.82
CA TRP A 136 -4.40 -8.68 -7.03
C TRP A 136 -5.17 -9.08 -8.30
N SER A 137 -5.74 -10.27 -8.34
CA SER A 137 -6.59 -10.71 -9.46
C SER A 137 -7.82 -9.81 -9.65
N TYR A 138 -8.50 -9.42 -8.57
CA TYR A 138 -9.60 -8.46 -8.63
C TYR A 138 -9.11 -7.08 -9.06
N LYS A 139 -8.00 -6.58 -8.49
CA LYS A 139 -7.46 -5.27 -8.83
C LYS A 139 -7.13 -5.18 -10.32
N ARG A 140 -6.49 -6.19 -10.91
CA ARG A 140 -6.19 -6.24 -12.35
C ARG A 140 -7.44 -6.18 -13.20
N SER A 141 -8.56 -6.75 -12.74
CA SER A 141 -9.82 -6.74 -13.48
C SER A 141 -10.55 -5.39 -13.48
N LEU A 142 -10.13 -4.41 -12.66
CA LEU A 142 -10.80 -3.10 -12.59
C LEU A 142 -10.58 -2.26 -13.85
N SER A 143 -9.40 -2.38 -14.47
CA SER A 143 -9.05 -1.67 -15.70
C SER A 143 -7.88 -2.39 -16.37
N ASP A 144 -7.84 -2.34 -17.71
CA ASP A 144 -6.73 -2.83 -18.54
C ASP A 144 -5.43 -2.04 -18.38
N ARG A 145 -5.48 -0.89 -17.68
CA ARG A 145 -4.32 -0.04 -17.37
C ARG A 145 -3.65 -0.36 -16.03
N VAL A 146 -4.27 -1.20 -15.19
CA VAL A 146 -3.73 -1.56 -13.86
C VAL A 146 -2.45 -2.37 -13.96
N THR A 147 -2.33 -3.20 -15.00
CA THR A 147 -1.15 -4.01 -15.26
C THR A 147 -0.66 -3.82 -16.69
N THR A 148 0.53 -4.32 -16.98
CA THR A 148 1.11 -4.43 -18.33
C THR A 148 1.64 -5.84 -18.54
N PRO A 149 1.89 -6.28 -19.80
CA PRO A 149 2.49 -7.58 -20.05
C PRO A 149 3.80 -7.82 -19.24
N GLU A 150 4.63 -6.80 -19.12
CA GLU A 150 5.90 -6.87 -18.38
C GLU A 150 5.66 -7.07 -16.87
N ILE A 151 4.68 -6.37 -16.29
CA ILE A 151 4.31 -6.53 -14.88
C ILE A 151 3.71 -7.91 -14.63
N ASP A 152 2.88 -8.39 -15.54
CA ASP A 152 2.31 -9.74 -15.46
C ASP A 152 3.39 -10.82 -15.56
N GLU A 153 4.41 -10.62 -16.40
CA GLU A 153 5.58 -11.50 -16.51
C GLU A 153 6.41 -11.50 -15.22
N ILE A 154 6.73 -10.34 -14.65
CA ILE A 154 7.40 -10.20 -13.35
C ILE A 154 6.65 -11.00 -12.28
N TYR A 155 5.33 -10.81 -12.21
CA TYR A 155 4.50 -11.50 -11.24
C TYR A 155 4.49 -13.03 -11.46
N ALA A 156 4.37 -13.48 -12.71
CA ALA A 156 4.41 -14.91 -13.05
C ALA A 156 5.77 -15.54 -12.70
N HIS A 157 6.87 -14.86 -12.95
CA HIS A 157 8.21 -15.31 -12.57
C HIS A 157 8.34 -15.44 -11.05
N ALA A 158 7.87 -14.45 -10.28
CA ALA A 158 7.85 -14.51 -8.82
C ALA A 158 7.02 -15.69 -8.30
N LYS A 159 5.84 -15.91 -8.85
CA LYS A 159 4.98 -17.07 -8.50
C LYS A 159 5.67 -18.39 -8.79
N LYS A 160 6.34 -18.53 -9.94
CA LYS A 160 7.10 -19.72 -10.33
C LYS A 160 8.27 -19.99 -9.38
N ALA A 161 8.91 -18.94 -8.85
CA ALA A 161 10.01 -19.03 -7.89
C ALA A 161 9.54 -19.28 -6.44
N GLY A 162 8.24 -19.28 -6.17
CA GLY A 162 7.66 -19.63 -4.88
C GLY A 162 6.95 -18.51 -4.13
N ALA A 163 6.72 -17.35 -4.75
CA ALA A 163 5.83 -16.35 -4.17
C ALA A 163 4.39 -16.89 -4.06
N ILE A 164 3.76 -16.71 -2.91
CA ILE A 164 2.38 -17.15 -2.66
C ILE A 164 1.39 -16.14 -3.23
N GLY A 165 1.72 -14.88 -3.15
CA GLY A 165 0.90 -13.79 -3.66
C GLY A 165 1.67 -12.49 -3.75
N GLY A 166 0.98 -11.43 -4.10
CA GLY A 166 1.58 -10.10 -4.21
C GLY A 166 0.67 -9.13 -4.94
N LYS A 167 1.08 -7.91 -5.04
CA LYS A 167 0.38 -6.86 -5.80
C LYS A 167 1.29 -5.73 -6.21
N LEU A 168 0.96 -5.07 -7.29
CA LEU A 168 1.55 -3.77 -7.60
C LEU A 168 0.94 -2.71 -6.68
N LEU A 169 1.77 -1.93 -6.03
CA LEU A 169 1.34 -0.85 -5.13
C LEU A 169 0.88 0.39 -5.92
N GLY A 170 0.15 1.27 -5.27
CA GLY A 170 -0.40 2.48 -5.89
C GLY A 170 -1.50 2.22 -6.92
N ALA A 171 -1.69 3.12 -7.87
CA ALA A 171 -2.74 3.04 -8.89
C ALA A 171 -2.58 1.86 -9.86
N GLY A 172 -1.36 1.49 -10.18
CA GLY A 172 -1.03 0.44 -11.16
C GLY A 172 -0.05 0.92 -12.22
N GLY A 173 0.17 0.09 -13.26
CA GLY A 173 0.97 0.42 -14.45
C GLY A 173 2.47 0.54 -14.23
N GLY A 174 2.98 0.52 -13.00
CA GLY A 174 4.40 0.62 -12.66
C GLY A 174 4.61 0.93 -11.18
N GLY A 175 5.84 1.16 -10.77
CA GLY A 175 6.23 1.45 -9.39
C GLY A 175 6.74 0.22 -8.66
N PHE A 176 6.16 -0.11 -7.51
CA PHE A 176 6.66 -1.16 -6.64
C PHE A 176 5.76 -2.39 -6.65
N MET A 177 6.37 -3.56 -6.82
CA MET A 177 5.74 -4.86 -6.66
C MET A 177 6.01 -5.38 -5.24
N LEU A 178 4.96 -5.51 -4.43
CA LEU A 178 5.01 -6.19 -3.14
C LEU A 178 4.67 -7.66 -3.34
N LEU A 179 5.55 -8.54 -2.89
CA LEU A 179 5.39 -9.99 -2.98
C LEU A 179 5.33 -10.59 -1.57
N PHE A 180 4.48 -11.58 -1.40
CA PHE A 180 4.45 -12.41 -0.21
C PHE A 180 5.18 -13.73 -0.51
N VAL A 181 6.34 -13.91 0.10
CA VAL A 181 7.29 -14.99 -0.20
C VAL A 181 7.76 -15.66 1.08
N PRO A 182 7.59 -16.99 1.23
CA PRO A 182 8.18 -17.71 2.34
C PRO A 182 9.70 -17.49 2.42
N PRO A 183 10.29 -17.34 3.62
CA PRO A 183 11.72 -17.04 3.77
C PRO A 183 12.65 -18.02 3.04
N ASP A 184 12.29 -19.31 2.99
CA ASP A 184 13.05 -20.35 2.27
C ASP A 184 12.99 -20.21 0.73
N LYS A 185 12.09 -19.40 0.17
CA LYS A 185 11.92 -19.14 -1.26
C LYS A 185 12.48 -17.78 -1.69
N GLN A 186 12.81 -16.90 -0.77
CA GLN A 186 13.23 -15.53 -1.10
C GLN A 186 14.50 -15.47 -1.95
N ALA A 187 15.46 -16.36 -1.72
CA ALA A 187 16.67 -16.42 -2.53
C ALA A 187 16.36 -16.73 -4.01
N ALA A 188 15.46 -17.71 -4.27
CA ALA A 188 15.03 -18.05 -5.62
C ALA A 188 14.26 -16.92 -6.31
N VAL A 189 13.41 -16.19 -5.55
CA VAL A 189 12.70 -15.02 -6.08
C VAL A 189 13.67 -13.89 -6.42
N ARG A 190 14.68 -13.61 -5.59
CA ARG A 190 15.72 -12.62 -5.90
C ARG A 190 16.54 -12.99 -7.13
N GLU A 191 16.83 -14.28 -7.30
CA GLU A 191 17.59 -14.77 -8.47
C GLU A 191 16.80 -14.58 -9.77
N ILE A 192 15.52 -14.93 -9.77
CA ILE A 192 14.69 -14.81 -10.99
C ILE A 192 14.32 -13.37 -11.32
N LEU A 193 14.29 -12.48 -10.32
CA LEU A 193 14.00 -11.04 -10.45
C LEU A 193 15.28 -10.19 -10.33
N ASN A 194 16.44 -10.72 -10.66
CA ASN A 194 17.73 -10.06 -10.45
C ASN A 194 17.94 -8.77 -11.25
N GLU A 195 17.14 -8.53 -12.29
CA GLU A 195 17.13 -7.29 -13.06
C GLU A 195 16.37 -6.16 -12.36
N LEU A 196 15.57 -6.49 -11.34
CA LEU A 196 14.81 -5.52 -10.58
C LEU A 196 15.55 -5.09 -9.32
N VAL A 197 15.33 -3.85 -8.90
CA VAL A 197 15.87 -3.35 -7.64
C VAL A 197 15.08 -3.92 -6.47
N TYR A 198 15.68 -4.81 -5.68
CA TYR A 198 15.13 -5.22 -4.39
C TYR A 198 15.29 -4.11 -3.37
N VAL A 199 14.19 -3.74 -2.70
CA VAL A 199 14.15 -2.68 -1.69
C VAL A 199 13.86 -3.31 -0.33
N PRO A 200 14.85 -3.45 0.56
CA PRO A 200 14.58 -3.88 1.93
C PRO A 200 13.77 -2.81 2.66
N PHE A 201 12.78 -3.22 3.44
CA PHE A 201 11.96 -2.32 4.23
C PHE A 201 11.49 -2.97 5.53
N GLU A 202 11.09 -2.13 6.47
CA GLU A 202 10.43 -2.51 7.71
C GLU A 202 9.20 -1.62 7.91
N PHE A 203 8.24 -2.09 8.71
CA PHE A 203 7.09 -1.27 9.08
C PHE A 203 7.51 -0.11 9.99
N ASP A 204 7.15 1.11 9.60
CA ASP A 204 7.28 2.31 10.45
C ASP A 204 5.94 2.64 11.11
N ASP A 205 5.93 2.69 12.43
CA ASP A 205 4.74 2.95 13.24
C ASP A 205 4.49 4.43 13.51
N SER A 206 5.46 5.28 13.22
CA SER A 206 5.43 6.67 13.69
C SER A 206 4.73 7.64 12.74
N GLY A 207 4.79 7.38 11.44
CA GLY A 207 4.33 8.30 10.42
C GLY A 207 5.05 9.65 10.48
N SER A 208 4.37 10.71 10.05
CA SER A 208 4.97 12.04 10.09
C SER A 208 5.07 12.57 11.52
N ARG A 209 6.28 12.90 11.96
CA ARG A 209 6.56 13.49 13.29
C ARG A 209 7.76 14.43 13.25
N ILE A 210 7.79 15.38 14.19
CA ILE A 210 8.96 16.22 14.41
C ILE A 210 9.88 15.46 15.37
N ILE A 211 11.06 15.10 14.89
CA ILE A 211 12.06 14.34 15.65
C ILE A 211 13.06 15.24 16.37
N LEU A 212 13.23 16.49 15.92
CA LEU A 212 14.09 17.49 16.53
C LEU A 212 13.46 18.87 16.33
N TYR A 213 13.29 19.61 17.41
CA TYR A 213 12.85 21.00 17.40
C TYR A 213 13.76 21.83 18.29
N GLN A 214 14.56 22.69 17.68
CA GLN A 214 15.43 23.64 18.36
C GLN A 214 15.07 25.04 17.88
N PRO A 215 14.19 25.78 18.58
CA PRO A 215 13.92 27.15 18.24
C PRO A 215 15.19 27.96 18.40
N SER A 216 15.70 28.50 17.28
CA SER A 216 16.80 29.45 17.32
C SER A 216 16.30 30.70 18.03
N VAL A 217 16.95 31.08 19.10
CA VAL A 217 16.81 32.43 19.65
C VAL A 217 17.58 33.34 18.67
N LEU A 218 16.86 33.95 17.74
CA LEU A 218 17.37 35.04 16.92
C LEU A 218 17.33 36.31 17.69
#